data_50f9cdaadaef9efa7d01fcf7d0a424a4
#
_entry.id   50f9cdaadaef9efa7d01fcf7d0a424a4
#
_cell.length_a   1.000
_cell.length_b   1.000
_cell.length_c   1.000
_cell.angle_alpha   90.00
_cell.angle_beta   90.00
_cell.angle_gamma   90.00
#
_symmetry.space_group_name_H-M   'P 1'
#
loop_
_entity.id
_entity.type
_entity.pdbx_description
1 polymer ?
#
loop_
_entity_poly.entity_id
_entity_poly.type
_entity_poly.pdbx_seq_one_letter_code
_entity_poly.pdbx_strand_id
1 'polypeptide(L)'
;MFLLRLLVMASSLVSALLFHNIWRLFGLDSPWPRLFLLSISWTSGIATATKGVRIRRNVFYAANHHSWIDIPVMSGVTGCTFVANDGIEGWPLIGWLCKINNTIFVSRENKLSVGNQVDELRDAMTGDQPVTIFPEGTTHDGSGLLPFKPSLFAALVPPPPGMLVQPVFLSYGRHTHRIAWVGDEKVTDNFWRLLSYLKPITATLHFLEPFDPAHYPDRKAISAEVRARIGSAMEGGGQSMPYV
;
A
#
# COMPACT_ATOMS: atom_id res chain seq x y z
N MET A 1 4.53 7.44 26.93
CA MET A 1 4.88 7.02 25.54
C MET A 1 3.70 7.16 24.59
N PHE A 2 2.54 6.58 24.92
CA PHE A 2 1.33 6.62 24.08
C PHE A 2 0.86 8.05 23.75
N LEU A 3 0.60 8.91 24.74
CA LEU A 3 0.19 10.31 24.54
C LEU A 3 1.23 11.09 23.71
N LEU A 4 2.52 10.82 23.92
CA LEU A 4 3.57 11.43 23.11
C LEU A 4 3.47 11.03 21.63
N ARG A 5 3.20 9.75 21.32
CA ARG A 5 2.97 9.29 19.95
C ARG A 5 1.81 10.01 19.29
N LEU A 6 0.68 10.16 20.01
CA LEU A 6 -0.48 10.90 19.51
C LEU A 6 -0.17 12.38 19.26
N LEU A 7 0.54 13.02 20.17
CA LEU A 7 0.96 14.42 20.01
C LEU A 7 1.88 14.59 18.80
N VAL A 8 2.83 13.67 18.60
CA VAL A 8 3.72 13.69 17.42
C VAL A 8 2.93 13.45 16.13
N MET A 9 1.98 12.50 16.12
CA MET A 9 1.11 12.27 14.97
C MET A 9 0.27 13.51 14.62
N ALA A 10 -0.36 14.12 15.63
CA ALA A 10 -1.16 15.32 15.44
C ALA A 10 -0.31 16.50 14.93
N SER A 11 0.86 16.71 15.53
CA SER A 11 1.79 17.76 15.10
C SER A 11 2.30 17.53 13.67
N SER A 12 2.62 16.27 13.33
CA SER A 12 3.05 15.94 11.96
C SER A 12 1.93 16.14 10.93
N LEU A 13 0.67 15.84 11.29
CA LEU A 13 -0.48 16.11 10.44
C LEU A 13 -0.64 17.61 10.18
N VAL A 14 -0.66 18.41 11.24
CA VAL A 14 -0.79 19.88 11.13
C VAL A 14 0.34 20.46 10.27
N SER A 15 1.58 20.05 10.52
CA SER A 15 2.74 20.48 9.74
C SER A 15 2.65 20.07 8.28
N ALA A 16 2.29 18.80 8.04
CA ALA A 16 2.16 18.29 6.68
C ALA A 16 1.07 19.04 5.89
N LEU A 17 -0.06 19.35 6.52
CA LEU A 17 -1.15 20.11 5.89
C LEU A 17 -0.74 21.55 5.59
N LEU A 18 -0.10 22.22 6.55
CA LEU A 18 0.37 23.60 6.36
C LEU A 18 1.34 23.66 5.16
N PHE A 19 2.36 22.83 5.18
CA PHE A 19 3.36 22.84 4.11
C PHE A 19 2.84 22.29 2.79
N HIS A 20 1.93 21.31 2.81
CA HIS A 20 1.26 20.85 1.59
C HIS A 20 0.54 22.00 0.89
N ASN A 21 -0.24 22.80 1.63
CA ASN A 21 -0.95 23.94 1.05
C ASN A 21 0.02 25.01 0.54
N ILE A 22 1.13 25.28 1.26
CA ILE A 22 2.18 26.21 0.79
C ILE A 22 2.76 25.72 -0.55
N TRP A 23 3.14 24.43 -0.66
CA TRP A 23 3.64 23.85 -1.91
C TRP A 23 2.64 24.00 -3.07
N ARG A 24 1.36 23.75 -2.78
CA ARG A 24 0.27 23.88 -3.77
C ARG A 24 0.08 25.32 -4.25
N LEU A 25 0.30 26.32 -3.41
CA LEU A 25 0.25 27.74 -3.81
C LEU A 25 1.29 28.08 -4.89
N PHE A 26 2.41 27.38 -4.91
CA PHE A 26 3.47 27.55 -5.93
C PHE A 26 3.33 26.59 -7.12
N GLY A 27 2.24 25.81 -7.20
CA GLY A 27 2.02 24.82 -8.26
C GLY A 27 3.00 23.64 -8.24
N LEU A 28 3.66 23.39 -7.10
CA LEU A 28 4.65 22.34 -6.96
C LEU A 28 4.05 21.04 -6.45
N ASP A 29 4.63 19.92 -6.87
CA ASP A 29 4.31 18.61 -6.32
C ASP A 29 4.74 18.51 -4.86
N SER A 30 3.79 18.20 -4.01
CA SER A 30 3.99 18.24 -2.56
C SER A 30 4.53 16.93 -2.01
N PRO A 31 5.69 16.92 -1.34
CA PRO A 31 6.22 15.73 -0.69
C PRO A 31 5.54 15.42 0.66
N TRP A 32 4.73 16.35 1.17
CA TRP A 32 4.22 16.33 2.54
C TRP A 32 3.24 15.18 2.83
N PRO A 33 2.36 14.74 1.91
CA PRO A 33 1.52 13.56 2.14
C PRO A 33 2.35 12.31 2.42
N ARG A 34 3.40 12.09 1.60
CA ARG A 34 4.33 10.98 1.78
C ARG A 34 5.09 11.07 3.10
N LEU A 35 5.62 12.25 3.43
CA LEU A 35 6.36 12.47 4.69
C LEU A 35 5.46 12.27 5.91
N PHE A 36 4.20 12.68 5.83
CA PHE A 36 3.21 12.40 6.87
C PHE A 36 2.98 10.89 7.05
N LEU A 37 2.75 10.15 5.96
CA LEU A 37 2.57 8.70 6.04
C LEU A 37 3.81 7.99 6.61
N LEU A 38 5.01 8.45 6.22
CA LEU A 38 6.26 7.95 6.81
C LEU A 38 6.32 8.24 8.32
N SER A 39 5.89 9.43 8.74
CA SER A 39 5.84 9.80 10.16
C SER A 39 4.87 8.93 10.97
N ILE A 40 3.72 8.54 10.37
CA ILE A 40 2.77 7.61 10.98
C ILE A 40 3.42 6.25 11.25
N SER A 41 4.16 5.70 10.28
CA SER A 41 4.89 4.44 10.47
C SER A 41 5.88 4.56 11.63
N TRP A 42 6.71 5.58 11.62
CA TRP A 42 7.74 5.80 12.65
C TRP A 42 7.14 6.02 14.04
N THR A 43 6.12 6.86 14.17
CA THR A 43 5.46 7.14 15.45
C THR A 43 4.69 5.91 15.99
N SER A 44 4.27 5.01 15.10
CA SER A 44 3.71 3.71 15.48
C SER A 44 4.78 2.72 15.98
N GLY A 45 6.06 3.12 15.96
CA GLY A 45 7.17 2.26 16.37
C GLY A 45 7.62 1.28 15.27
N ILE A 46 7.31 1.59 14.00
CA ILE A 46 7.67 0.76 12.85
C ILE A 46 8.82 1.42 12.09
N ALA A 47 9.97 0.75 12.10
CA ALA A 47 11.07 1.06 11.20
C ALA A 47 10.87 0.33 9.87
N THR A 48 11.27 0.96 8.77
CA THR A 48 11.15 0.37 7.43
C THR A 48 12.51 -0.10 6.92
N ALA A 49 12.54 -1.29 6.34
CA ALA A 49 13.69 -1.83 5.63
C ALA A 49 13.25 -2.26 4.21
N THR A 50 14.17 -2.25 3.29
CA THR A 50 13.90 -2.66 1.90
C THR A 50 14.88 -3.74 1.45
N LYS A 51 14.40 -4.69 0.67
CA LYS A 51 15.20 -5.72 -0.02
C LYS A 51 14.79 -5.75 -1.49
N GLY A 52 15.73 -6.09 -2.36
CA GLY A 52 15.53 -6.06 -3.81
C GLY A 52 15.62 -4.65 -4.42
N VAL A 53 15.48 -4.58 -5.72
CA VAL A 53 15.58 -3.35 -6.51
C VAL A 53 14.18 -2.78 -6.73
N ARG A 54 13.93 -1.59 -6.22
CA ARG A 54 12.64 -0.91 -6.38
C ARG A 54 12.58 -0.16 -7.71
N ILE A 55 11.59 -0.48 -8.54
CA ILE A 55 11.23 0.35 -9.71
C ILE A 55 10.50 1.60 -9.20
N ARG A 56 10.81 2.75 -9.75
CA ARG A 56 10.30 4.04 -9.22
C ARG A 56 9.24 4.71 -10.10
N ARG A 57 9.19 4.40 -11.39
CA ARG A 57 8.29 4.99 -12.38
C ARG A 57 7.74 3.90 -13.28
N ASN A 58 6.59 4.16 -13.89
CA ASN A 58 5.90 3.19 -14.76
C ASN A 58 5.76 1.82 -14.09
N VAL A 59 5.34 1.82 -12.82
CA VAL A 59 5.23 0.61 -12.03
C VAL A 59 3.90 0.54 -11.29
N PHE A 60 3.32 -0.62 -11.36
CA PHE A 60 2.14 -1.03 -10.61
C PHE A 60 2.59 -2.03 -9.54
N TYR A 61 2.55 -1.61 -8.28
CA TYR A 61 2.87 -2.49 -7.16
C TYR A 61 1.66 -3.33 -6.76
N ALA A 62 1.92 -4.59 -6.45
CA ALA A 62 0.92 -5.47 -5.84
C ALA A 62 1.54 -6.13 -4.59
N ALA A 63 0.96 -5.88 -3.42
CA ALA A 63 1.49 -6.31 -2.13
C ALA A 63 0.47 -7.14 -1.34
N ASN A 64 0.95 -8.06 -0.49
CA ASN A 64 0.11 -8.70 0.53
C ASN A 64 -0.32 -7.67 1.59
N HIS A 65 -1.41 -7.98 2.34
CA HIS A 65 -2.07 -7.02 3.22
C HIS A 65 -2.35 -7.57 4.61
N HIS A 66 -1.78 -6.94 5.63
CA HIS A 66 -1.94 -7.36 7.02
C HIS A 66 -2.78 -6.40 7.85
N SER A 67 -2.67 -5.08 7.58
CA SER A 67 -3.29 -4.05 8.41
C SER A 67 -3.32 -2.70 7.71
N TRP A 68 -4.09 -1.76 8.27
CA TRP A 68 -4.10 -0.36 7.83
C TRP A 68 -2.69 0.28 7.81
N ILE A 69 -1.77 -0.21 8.66
CA ILE A 69 -0.41 0.34 8.75
C ILE A 69 0.46 0.01 7.52
N ASP A 70 0.04 -0.96 6.70
CA ASP A 70 0.72 -1.29 5.43
C ASP A 70 0.69 -0.09 4.47
N ILE A 71 -0.38 0.72 4.54
CA ILE A 71 -0.56 1.91 3.71
C ILE A 71 0.53 2.95 4.00
N PRO A 72 0.70 3.45 5.25
CA PRO A 72 1.77 4.39 5.55
C PRO A 72 3.18 3.79 5.37
N VAL A 73 3.38 2.50 5.60
CA VAL A 73 4.65 1.82 5.33
C VAL A 73 4.98 1.83 3.84
N MET A 74 4.06 1.38 2.98
CA MET A 74 4.26 1.35 1.52
C MET A 74 4.44 2.76 0.96
N SER A 75 3.51 3.67 1.23
CA SER A 75 3.57 5.03 0.68
C SER A 75 4.76 5.82 1.23
N GLY A 76 5.09 5.68 2.50
CA GLY A 76 6.26 6.32 3.10
C GLY A 76 7.56 5.94 2.38
N VAL A 77 7.72 4.66 2.04
CA VAL A 77 8.90 4.17 1.32
C VAL A 77 8.84 4.52 -0.17
N THR A 78 7.71 4.28 -0.83
CA THR A 78 7.62 4.34 -2.30
C THR A 78 7.09 5.65 -2.85
N GLY A 79 6.30 6.39 -2.08
CA GLY A 79 5.54 7.54 -2.54
C GLY A 79 4.29 7.17 -3.36
N CYS A 80 3.88 5.90 -3.31
CA CYS A 80 2.75 5.41 -4.09
C CYS A 80 1.40 5.95 -3.62
N THR A 81 0.44 5.93 -4.53
CA THR A 81 -0.99 5.98 -4.23
C THR A 81 -1.58 4.57 -4.14
N PHE A 82 -2.85 4.48 -3.76
CA PHE A 82 -3.54 3.21 -3.55
C PHE A 82 -4.86 3.14 -4.30
N VAL A 83 -5.28 1.90 -4.55
CA VAL A 83 -6.66 1.60 -4.91
C VAL A 83 -7.38 1.15 -3.63
N ALA A 84 -8.40 1.87 -3.23
CA ALA A 84 -9.18 1.62 -2.02
C ALA A 84 -10.66 1.40 -2.33
N ASN A 85 -11.38 0.77 -1.40
CA ASN A 85 -12.83 0.66 -1.49
C ASN A 85 -13.50 2.02 -1.22
N ASP A 86 -14.55 2.37 -1.98
CA ASP A 86 -15.32 3.60 -1.84
C ASP A 86 -15.96 3.79 -0.46
N GLY A 87 -16.22 2.72 0.28
CA GLY A 87 -16.73 2.81 1.66
C GLY A 87 -15.84 3.60 2.61
N ILE A 88 -14.53 3.75 2.30
CA ILE A 88 -13.59 4.56 3.10
C ILE A 88 -13.68 6.04 2.73
N GLU A 89 -14.13 6.37 1.52
CA GLU A 89 -14.20 7.75 1.03
C GLU A 89 -15.05 8.66 1.93
N GLY A 90 -16.13 8.11 2.49
CA GLY A 90 -17.05 8.83 3.38
C GLY A 90 -16.52 9.03 4.81
N TRP A 91 -15.38 8.48 5.17
CA TRP A 91 -14.82 8.66 6.52
C TRP A 91 -14.19 10.07 6.65
N PRO A 92 -14.62 10.91 7.59
CA PRO A 92 -14.31 12.34 7.56
C PRO A 92 -12.83 12.69 7.41
N LEU A 93 -11.95 12.19 8.21
CA LEU A 93 -10.52 12.49 8.13
C LEU A 93 -9.80 11.58 7.14
N ILE A 94 -10.10 10.28 7.18
CA ILE A 94 -9.38 9.27 6.39
C ILE A 94 -9.67 9.43 4.90
N GLY A 95 -10.95 9.59 4.50
CA GLY A 95 -11.31 9.80 3.10
C GLY A 95 -10.66 11.05 2.51
N TRP A 96 -10.60 12.14 3.30
CA TRP A 96 -9.92 13.35 2.88
C TRP A 96 -8.41 13.17 2.74
N LEU A 97 -7.73 12.48 3.67
CA LEU A 97 -6.30 12.15 3.55
C LEU A 97 -6.02 11.24 2.35
N CYS A 98 -6.91 10.29 2.08
CA CYS A 98 -6.84 9.47 0.88
C CYS A 98 -6.87 10.33 -0.40
N LYS A 99 -7.77 11.33 -0.47
CA LYS A 99 -7.84 12.26 -1.61
C LYS A 99 -6.56 13.08 -1.77
N ILE A 100 -5.96 13.54 -0.68
CA ILE A 100 -4.66 14.26 -0.72
C ILE A 100 -3.54 13.35 -1.25
N ASN A 101 -3.60 12.04 -0.97
CA ASN A 101 -2.64 11.07 -1.49
C ASN A 101 -3.00 10.53 -2.88
N ASN A 102 -3.99 11.14 -3.56
CA ASN A 102 -4.50 10.73 -4.87
C ASN A 102 -5.03 9.27 -4.89
N THR A 103 -5.59 8.78 -3.78
CA THR A 103 -6.15 7.44 -3.68
C THR A 103 -7.32 7.28 -4.65
N ILE A 104 -7.32 6.19 -5.41
CA ILE A 104 -8.35 5.85 -6.39
C ILE A 104 -9.39 5.00 -5.67
N PHE A 105 -10.65 5.48 -5.66
CA PHE A 105 -11.72 4.76 -5.02
C PHE A 105 -12.46 3.88 -6.03
N VAL A 106 -12.61 2.59 -5.70
CA VAL A 106 -13.33 1.63 -6.54
C VAL A 106 -14.54 1.07 -5.79
N SER A 107 -15.69 1.11 -6.45
CA SER A 107 -16.92 0.53 -5.90
C SER A 107 -16.98 -0.97 -6.15
N ARG A 108 -17.33 -1.72 -5.09
CA ARG A 108 -17.57 -3.17 -5.18
C ARG A 108 -18.97 -3.51 -5.67
N GLU A 109 -19.92 -2.60 -5.50
CA GLU A 109 -21.35 -2.86 -5.71
C GLU A 109 -21.83 -2.40 -7.07
N ASN A 110 -21.25 -1.34 -7.61
CA ASN A 110 -21.70 -0.75 -8.87
C ASN A 110 -21.01 -1.37 -10.09
N LYS A 111 -21.59 -2.47 -10.59
CA LYS A 111 -21.09 -3.16 -11.79
C LYS A 111 -21.20 -2.31 -13.08
N LEU A 112 -22.08 -1.31 -13.12
CA LEU A 112 -22.26 -0.43 -14.28
C LEU A 112 -21.13 0.61 -14.41
N SER A 113 -20.39 0.89 -13.32
CA SER A 113 -19.27 1.83 -13.33
C SER A 113 -17.90 1.16 -13.51
N VAL A 114 -17.84 -0.15 -13.72
CA VAL A 114 -16.55 -0.89 -13.80
C VAL A 114 -15.66 -0.35 -14.93
N GLY A 115 -16.23 0.02 -16.07
CA GLY A 115 -15.50 0.63 -17.19
C GLY A 115 -14.81 1.93 -16.75
N ASN A 116 -15.58 2.85 -16.18
CA ASN A 116 -15.08 4.16 -15.72
C ASN A 116 -13.99 4.00 -14.65
N GLN A 117 -14.16 3.06 -13.70
CA GLN A 117 -13.15 2.80 -12.65
C GLN A 117 -11.85 2.22 -13.22
N VAL A 118 -11.93 1.38 -14.25
CA VAL A 118 -10.74 0.87 -14.96
C VAL A 118 -10.03 2.00 -15.69
N ASP A 119 -10.77 2.92 -16.30
CA ASP A 119 -10.21 4.07 -17.00
C ASP A 119 -9.59 5.07 -16.02
N GLU A 120 -10.25 5.40 -14.91
CA GLU A 120 -9.67 6.22 -13.83
C GLU A 120 -8.37 5.61 -13.27
N LEU A 121 -8.35 4.29 -13.06
CA LEU A 121 -7.15 3.60 -12.61
C LEU A 121 -6.05 3.66 -13.67
N ARG A 122 -6.40 3.49 -14.93
CA ARG A 122 -5.46 3.56 -16.05
C ARG A 122 -4.88 4.98 -16.20
N ASP A 123 -5.70 6.00 -16.06
CA ASP A 123 -5.25 7.40 -16.08
C ASP A 123 -4.28 7.69 -14.92
N ALA A 124 -4.59 7.24 -13.72
CA ALA A 124 -3.70 7.38 -12.57
C ALA A 124 -2.35 6.64 -12.76
N MET A 125 -2.35 5.52 -13.48
CA MET A 125 -1.13 4.76 -13.80
C MET A 125 -0.22 5.48 -14.81
N THR A 126 -0.76 6.41 -15.60
CA THR A 126 0.05 7.21 -16.54
C THR A 126 0.77 8.39 -15.86
N GLY A 127 0.43 8.68 -14.62
CA GLY A 127 1.09 9.71 -13.82
C GLY A 127 2.45 9.28 -13.28
N ASP A 128 3.18 10.25 -12.69
CA ASP A 128 4.50 9.99 -12.09
C ASP A 128 4.43 9.20 -10.77
N GLN A 129 3.26 9.13 -10.14
CA GLN A 129 3.07 8.47 -8.86
C GLN A 129 2.76 6.98 -9.06
N PRO A 130 3.58 6.05 -8.52
CA PRO A 130 3.28 4.63 -8.60
C PRO A 130 1.95 4.28 -7.95
N VAL A 131 1.23 3.33 -8.53
CA VAL A 131 -0.02 2.81 -7.96
C VAL A 131 0.23 1.51 -7.23
N THR A 132 -0.37 1.34 -6.07
CA THR A 132 -0.30 0.10 -5.28
C THR A 132 -1.69 -0.49 -5.07
N ILE A 133 -1.81 -1.79 -5.25
CA ILE A 133 -2.98 -2.56 -4.82
C ILE A 133 -2.61 -3.58 -3.75
N PHE A 134 -3.62 -3.92 -2.95
CA PHE A 134 -3.61 -5.10 -2.08
C PHE A 134 -4.60 -6.11 -2.66
N PRO A 135 -4.14 -7.06 -3.50
CA PRO A 135 -5.05 -7.87 -4.31
C PRO A 135 -5.88 -8.88 -3.52
N GLU A 136 -5.56 -9.11 -2.27
CA GLU A 136 -6.40 -9.87 -1.33
C GLU A 136 -7.74 -9.16 -1.06
N GLY A 137 -7.75 -7.82 -1.14
CA GLY A 137 -8.92 -6.98 -0.96
C GLY A 137 -9.49 -6.99 0.46
N THR A 138 -8.76 -7.55 1.40
CA THR A 138 -8.95 -7.50 2.84
C THR A 138 -7.63 -7.81 3.53
N THR A 139 -7.54 -7.54 4.82
CA THR A 139 -6.37 -7.85 5.64
C THR A 139 -6.40 -9.30 6.12
N HIS A 140 -5.21 -9.85 6.45
CA HIS A 140 -5.02 -11.24 6.84
C HIS A 140 -3.99 -11.36 7.97
N ASP A 141 -4.02 -12.48 8.72
CA ASP A 141 -3.14 -12.74 9.87
C ASP A 141 -1.67 -13.02 9.51
N GLY A 142 -1.38 -13.19 8.22
CA GLY A 142 -0.05 -13.46 7.70
C GLY A 142 0.38 -14.93 7.74
N SER A 143 -0.53 -15.86 8.07
CA SER A 143 -0.27 -17.31 8.02
C SER A 143 -0.16 -17.85 6.58
N GLY A 144 -0.57 -17.04 5.59
CA GLY A 144 -0.55 -17.38 4.17
C GLY A 144 -0.95 -16.18 3.32
N LEU A 145 -1.36 -16.44 2.08
CA LEU A 145 -1.96 -15.46 1.18
C LEU A 145 -3.41 -15.83 0.91
N LEU A 146 -4.31 -14.90 1.07
CA LEU A 146 -5.69 -15.05 0.62
C LEU A 146 -5.74 -15.15 -0.91
N PRO A 147 -6.86 -15.63 -1.48
CA PRO A 147 -7.07 -15.58 -2.92
C PRO A 147 -7.01 -14.14 -3.44
N PHE A 148 -6.18 -13.90 -4.46
CA PHE A 148 -6.10 -12.60 -5.10
C PHE A 148 -7.30 -12.36 -6.00
N LYS A 149 -7.79 -11.12 -6.04
CA LYS A 149 -8.93 -10.69 -6.86
C LYS A 149 -8.46 -10.24 -8.24
N PRO A 150 -8.66 -11.02 -9.31
CA PRO A 150 -8.19 -10.65 -10.66
C PRO A 150 -8.79 -9.34 -11.18
N SER A 151 -9.96 -8.92 -10.68
CA SER A 151 -10.58 -7.65 -11.04
C SER A 151 -9.71 -6.43 -10.75
N LEU A 152 -8.85 -6.48 -9.72
CA LEU A 152 -7.95 -5.39 -9.35
C LEU A 152 -6.79 -5.20 -10.35
N PHE A 153 -6.59 -6.15 -11.26
CA PHE A 153 -5.61 -6.08 -12.34
C PHE A 153 -6.23 -5.71 -13.69
N ALA A 154 -7.51 -5.30 -13.71
CA ALA A 154 -8.22 -5.04 -14.98
C ALA A 154 -7.61 -3.90 -15.81
N ALA A 155 -7.06 -2.87 -15.17
CA ALA A 155 -6.41 -1.75 -15.85
C ALA A 155 -5.08 -2.14 -16.55
N LEU A 156 -4.55 -3.32 -16.26
CA LEU A 156 -3.34 -3.88 -16.90
C LEU A 156 -3.67 -4.70 -18.17
N VAL A 157 -4.93 -4.73 -18.62
CA VAL A 157 -5.32 -5.48 -19.82
C VAL A 157 -6.19 -4.59 -20.72
N PRO A 158 -5.59 -3.96 -21.76
CA PRO A 158 -4.16 -3.85 -22.03
C PRO A 158 -3.44 -2.92 -21.04
N PRO A 159 -2.16 -3.13 -20.77
CA PRO A 159 -1.41 -2.24 -19.87
C PRO A 159 -1.08 -0.91 -20.55
N PRO A 160 -0.87 0.17 -19.77
CA PRO A 160 -0.25 1.38 -20.28
C PRO A 160 1.17 1.09 -20.83
N PRO A 161 1.63 1.83 -21.87
CA PRO A 161 2.94 1.60 -22.47
C PRO A 161 4.10 1.65 -21.45
N GLY A 162 4.96 0.63 -21.45
CA GLY A 162 6.12 0.55 -20.56
C GLY A 162 5.80 0.31 -19.08
N MET A 163 4.55 0.01 -18.74
CA MET A 163 4.15 -0.31 -17.38
C MET A 163 4.67 -1.69 -16.96
N LEU A 164 5.32 -1.74 -15.82
CA LEU A 164 5.75 -2.99 -15.18
C LEU A 164 4.88 -3.30 -13.96
N VAL A 165 4.69 -4.57 -13.69
CA VAL A 165 4.12 -5.05 -12.42
C VAL A 165 5.28 -5.48 -11.52
N GLN A 166 5.35 -4.90 -10.32
CA GLN A 166 6.32 -5.32 -9.33
C GLN A 166 5.61 -5.86 -8.09
N PRO A 167 5.66 -7.18 -7.86
CA PRO A 167 5.16 -7.76 -6.61
C PRO A 167 6.02 -7.32 -5.43
N VAL A 168 5.37 -7.06 -4.30
CA VAL A 168 6.05 -6.66 -3.06
C VAL A 168 5.59 -7.59 -1.93
N PHE A 169 6.52 -8.30 -1.34
CA PHE A 169 6.25 -9.05 -0.11
C PHE A 169 6.54 -8.16 1.09
N LEU A 170 5.48 -7.77 1.80
CA LEU A 170 5.55 -6.99 3.03
C LEU A 170 5.58 -7.94 4.23
N SER A 171 6.64 -7.87 5.03
CA SER A 171 6.87 -8.74 6.18
C SER A 171 7.13 -7.94 7.44
N TYR A 172 6.49 -8.34 8.54
CA TYR A 172 6.76 -7.85 9.89
C TYR A 172 7.48 -8.91 10.74
N GLY A 173 7.93 -9.99 10.12
CA GLY A 173 8.58 -11.12 10.77
C GLY A 173 7.73 -11.70 11.91
N ARG A 174 8.34 -11.97 13.05
CA ARG A 174 7.64 -12.50 14.23
C ARG A 174 6.54 -11.59 14.80
N HIS A 175 6.46 -10.36 14.34
CA HIS A 175 5.48 -9.37 14.83
C HIS A 175 4.22 -9.29 13.97
N THR A 176 4.10 -10.08 12.90
CA THR A 176 2.94 -10.05 12.00
C THR A 176 1.63 -10.18 12.75
N HIS A 177 1.52 -11.10 13.73
CA HIS A 177 0.33 -11.29 14.56
C HIS A 177 -0.03 -10.05 15.41
N ARG A 178 0.92 -9.16 15.69
CA ARG A 178 0.69 -7.89 16.41
C ARG A 178 0.22 -6.78 15.49
N ILE A 179 0.57 -6.87 14.21
CA ILE A 179 0.18 -5.91 13.18
C ILE A 179 -1.18 -6.28 12.61
N ALA A 180 -1.41 -7.55 12.36
CA ALA A 180 -2.57 -8.07 11.64
C ALA A 180 -3.89 -7.53 12.20
N TRP A 181 -4.74 -7.05 11.29
CA TRP A 181 -6.10 -6.62 11.57
C TRP A 181 -7.04 -7.63 10.94
N VAL A 182 -7.68 -8.46 11.77
CA VAL A 182 -8.44 -9.62 11.31
C VAL A 182 -9.78 -9.78 12.03
N GLY A 183 -10.69 -10.49 11.39
CA GLY A 183 -12.02 -10.79 11.94
C GLY A 183 -12.85 -9.52 12.17
N ASP A 184 -13.57 -9.50 13.29
CA ASP A 184 -14.47 -8.39 13.66
C ASP A 184 -13.79 -7.29 14.49
N GLU A 185 -12.45 -7.29 14.56
CA GLU A 185 -11.70 -6.25 15.27
C GLU A 185 -11.99 -4.89 14.63
N LYS A 186 -12.40 -3.91 15.43
CA LYS A 186 -12.59 -2.56 14.91
C LYS A 186 -11.25 -1.92 14.58
N VAL A 187 -11.21 -1.09 13.53
CA VAL A 187 -9.99 -0.36 13.14
C VAL A 187 -9.42 0.46 14.30
N THR A 188 -10.29 1.01 15.16
CA THR A 188 -9.88 1.75 16.36
C THR A 188 -9.15 0.86 17.37
N ASP A 189 -9.61 -0.37 17.58
CA ASP A 189 -9.01 -1.28 18.54
C ASP A 189 -7.64 -1.74 18.06
N ASN A 190 -7.51 -2.06 16.76
CA ASN A 190 -6.23 -2.36 16.12
C ASN A 190 -5.26 -1.16 16.21
N PHE A 191 -5.75 0.06 15.95
CA PHE A 191 -4.98 1.28 16.08
C PHE A 191 -4.43 1.47 17.51
N TRP A 192 -5.29 1.34 18.53
CA TRP A 192 -4.87 1.46 19.92
C TRP A 192 -3.91 0.36 20.34
N ARG A 193 -4.14 -0.86 19.89
CA ARG A 193 -3.27 -2.02 20.15
C ARG A 193 -1.87 -1.80 19.58
N LEU A 194 -1.78 -1.28 18.36
CA LEU A 194 -0.51 -0.99 17.70
C LEU A 194 0.24 0.16 18.38
N LEU A 195 -0.43 1.28 18.66
CA LEU A 195 0.19 2.43 19.32
C LEU A 195 0.65 2.15 20.76
N SER A 196 0.00 1.21 21.44
CA SER A 196 0.38 0.81 22.80
C SER A 196 1.57 -0.14 22.82
N TYR A 197 1.95 -0.70 21.67
CA TYR A 197 3.07 -1.62 21.60
C TYR A 197 4.40 -0.87 21.57
N LEU A 198 5.23 -1.07 22.61
CA LEU A 198 6.46 -0.29 22.81
C LEU A 198 7.71 -0.89 22.19
N LYS A 199 7.68 -2.19 21.83
CA LYS A 199 8.85 -2.81 21.18
C LYS A 199 8.93 -2.37 19.72
N PRO A 200 10.14 -2.06 19.21
CA PRO A 200 10.30 -1.69 17.82
C PRO A 200 9.94 -2.86 16.90
N ILE A 201 9.26 -2.55 15.81
CA ILE A 201 8.90 -3.49 14.75
C ILE A 201 9.62 -3.05 13.48
N THR A 202 10.18 -4.00 12.75
CA THR A 202 10.72 -3.73 11.42
C THR A 202 9.74 -4.25 10.37
N ALA A 203 9.25 -3.34 9.53
CA ALA A 203 8.54 -3.68 8.30
C ALA A 203 9.56 -3.82 7.17
N THR A 204 9.69 -4.99 6.60
CA THR A 204 10.58 -5.23 5.46
C THR A 204 9.78 -5.35 4.19
N LEU A 205 10.05 -4.45 3.23
CA LEU A 205 9.46 -4.48 1.89
C LEU A 205 10.43 -5.22 0.97
N HIS A 206 10.07 -6.42 0.54
CA HIS A 206 10.82 -7.17 -0.45
C HIS A 206 10.28 -6.83 -1.83
N PHE A 207 11.00 -6.00 -2.58
CA PHE A 207 10.69 -5.71 -3.98
C PHE A 207 11.16 -6.88 -4.83
N LEU A 208 10.20 -7.67 -5.30
CA LEU A 208 10.48 -8.86 -6.10
C LEU A 208 10.75 -8.46 -7.56
N GLU A 209 11.23 -9.41 -8.35
CA GLU A 209 11.54 -9.18 -9.76
C GLU A 209 10.30 -8.65 -10.50
N PRO A 210 10.38 -7.51 -11.19
CA PRO A 210 9.25 -6.98 -11.95
C PRO A 210 9.02 -7.81 -13.22
N PHE A 211 7.83 -7.67 -13.82
CA PHE A 211 7.51 -8.28 -15.09
C PHE A 211 6.61 -7.38 -15.95
N ASP A 212 6.64 -7.58 -17.25
CA ASP A 212 5.78 -6.90 -18.21
C ASP A 212 4.43 -7.61 -18.26
N PRO A 213 3.31 -6.95 -17.86
CA PRO A 213 2.00 -7.55 -17.93
C PRO A 213 1.50 -7.83 -19.35
N ALA A 214 2.07 -7.20 -20.38
CA ALA A 214 1.73 -7.47 -21.77
C ALA A 214 2.08 -8.91 -22.22
N HIS A 215 2.96 -9.59 -21.51
CA HIS A 215 3.30 -10.99 -21.80
C HIS A 215 2.26 -11.99 -21.25
N TYR A 216 1.23 -11.53 -20.56
CA TYR A 216 0.21 -12.37 -19.95
C TYR A 216 -1.13 -12.23 -20.68
N PRO A 217 -1.86 -13.34 -20.93
CA PRO A 217 -3.04 -13.34 -21.76
C PRO A 217 -4.22 -12.58 -21.14
N ASP A 218 -4.29 -12.52 -19.84
CA ASP A 218 -5.40 -11.88 -19.13
C ASP A 218 -5.04 -11.50 -17.68
N ARG A 219 -5.95 -10.79 -17.03
CA ARG A 219 -5.83 -10.36 -15.63
C ARG A 219 -5.74 -11.51 -14.63
N LYS A 220 -6.24 -12.72 -14.97
CA LYS A 220 -6.16 -13.89 -14.09
C LYS A 220 -4.73 -14.44 -14.07
N ALA A 221 -4.10 -14.49 -15.24
CA ALA A 221 -2.71 -14.88 -15.38
C ALA A 221 -1.76 -13.91 -14.64
N ILE A 222 -1.97 -12.58 -14.79
CA ILE A 222 -1.23 -11.55 -14.04
C ILE A 222 -1.40 -11.75 -12.52
N SER A 223 -2.62 -11.93 -12.06
CA SER A 223 -2.95 -12.14 -10.65
C SER A 223 -2.29 -13.40 -10.08
N ALA A 224 -2.29 -14.50 -10.85
CA ALA A 224 -1.67 -15.76 -10.48
C ALA A 224 -0.14 -15.63 -10.37
N GLU A 225 0.50 -14.94 -11.31
CA GLU A 225 1.94 -14.66 -11.31
C GLU A 225 2.36 -13.85 -10.09
N VAL A 226 1.66 -12.74 -9.80
CA VAL A 226 1.92 -11.94 -8.60
C VAL A 226 1.81 -12.79 -7.34
N ARG A 227 0.74 -13.58 -7.23
CA ARG A 227 0.50 -14.44 -6.06
C ARG A 227 1.60 -15.50 -5.90
N ALA A 228 2.04 -16.11 -7.00
CA ALA A 228 3.11 -17.11 -6.99
C ALA A 228 4.43 -16.51 -6.50
N ARG A 229 4.82 -15.34 -7.01
CA ARG A 229 6.05 -14.66 -6.60
C ARG A 229 6.04 -14.26 -5.13
N ILE A 230 4.94 -13.67 -4.65
CA ILE A 230 4.82 -13.31 -3.22
C ILE A 230 4.82 -14.56 -2.36
N GLY A 231 4.10 -15.63 -2.74
CA GLY A 231 4.08 -16.90 -2.04
C GLY A 231 5.47 -17.54 -1.91
N SER A 232 6.22 -17.60 -2.99
CA SER A 232 7.60 -18.10 -2.98
C SER A 232 8.52 -17.26 -2.09
N ALA A 233 8.38 -15.93 -2.09
CA ALA A 233 9.16 -15.04 -1.22
C ALA A 233 8.79 -15.22 0.26
N MET A 234 7.52 -15.52 0.56
CA MET A 234 7.04 -15.78 1.91
C MET A 234 7.60 -17.10 2.45
N GLU A 235 7.61 -18.16 1.63
CA GLU A 235 8.18 -19.47 1.97
C GLU A 235 9.71 -19.40 2.11
N GLY A 236 10.40 -18.70 1.20
CA GLY A 236 11.84 -18.48 1.21
C GLY A 236 12.32 -17.49 2.29
N GLY A 237 11.44 -16.70 2.87
CA GLY A 237 11.75 -15.75 3.94
C GLY A 237 12.20 -16.39 5.25
N GLY A 238 12.09 -17.72 5.37
CA GLY A 238 12.73 -18.53 6.41
C GLY A 238 14.19 -18.89 6.12
N GLN A 239 14.65 -18.70 4.88
CA GLN A 239 16.04 -18.92 4.48
C GLN A 239 16.64 -17.59 3.97
N SER A 240 17.68 -17.13 4.65
CA SER A 240 18.47 -15.98 4.21
C SER A 240 19.02 -16.22 2.80
N MET A 241 18.52 -15.49 1.79
CA MET A 241 19.20 -15.44 0.51
C MET A 241 20.58 -14.81 0.69
N PRO A 242 21.68 -15.43 0.19
CA PRO A 242 22.98 -14.80 0.19
C PRO A 242 22.94 -13.56 -0.71
N TYR A 243 23.55 -12.49 -0.22
CA TYR A 243 23.77 -11.28 -1.00
C TYR A 243 24.65 -11.60 -2.22
N VAL A 244 24.18 -11.28 -3.41
CA VAL A 244 25.00 -11.12 -4.61
C VAL A 244 25.06 -9.65 -4.96
#